data_0aa71e523906f82ed5961e4784f0d2a9
#
_entry.id   0aa71e523906f82ed5961e4784f0d2a9
#
_cell.length_a   1.000
_cell.length_b   1.000
_cell.length_c   1.000
_cell.angle_alpha   90.00
_cell.angle_beta   90.00
_cell.angle_gamma   90.00
#
_symmetry.space_group_name_H-M   'P 1'
#
loop_
_entity.id
_entity.type
_entity.pdbx_description
1 polymer ?
#
loop_
_entity_poly.entity_id
_entity_poly.type
_entity_poly.pdbx_seq_one_letter_code
_entity_poly.pdbx_strand_id
1 'polypeptide(L)'
;MRFSYHPSMCDPSFYLELGKAAEAAGFDVITFPDSICYPKECDSTYPYNDDGSREFLDGVPFLEPFSIIPAIAAVTEKLEFSTSVYKLAPRQAVTTAKFVTTLGVMTKNRFHFGIGVSPWYEDFLATGERWEKRGKRMDEQIDILKGLMNGEYFSYKGEFYDIPELKLCPAPTKPVPILIGGHSKLALKRAARVGDGWISAGLNIEETKSYIDQINDFRSEFGTLDHPNYQFQVMGEAAYTPEGIKKLEELGATEVIVAFRNAYEGGPDERTLDGMIAEINWYAEEVINKSK
;
A
#
# COMPACT_ATOMS: atom_id res chain seq x y z
N MET A 1 5.00 15.04 9.73
CA MET A 1 4.81 13.58 9.52
C MET A 1 3.32 13.24 9.41
N ARG A 2 2.93 12.33 8.50
CA ARG A 2 1.61 11.70 8.47
C ARG A 2 1.65 10.35 9.17
N PHE A 3 0.52 9.90 9.71
CA PHE A 3 0.42 8.68 10.49
C PHE A 3 -0.61 7.73 9.88
N SER A 4 -0.16 6.52 9.51
CA SER A 4 -0.99 5.50 8.90
C SER A 4 -1.15 4.30 9.84
N TYR A 5 -2.40 3.91 10.10
CA TYR A 5 -2.73 2.75 10.91
C TYR A 5 -2.89 1.49 10.05
N HIS A 6 -2.23 0.40 10.41
CA HIS A 6 -2.38 -0.92 9.79
C HIS A 6 -3.06 -1.88 10.76
N PRO A 7 -4.28 -2.36 10.50
CA PRO A 7 -5.05 -3.22 11.40
C PRO A 7 -4.49 -4.64 11.59
N SER A 8 -3.46 -5.03 10.82
CA SER A 8 -2.77 -6.34 10.92
C SER A 8 -3.69 -7.55 10.73
N MET A 9 -4.59 -7.49 9.74
CA MET A 9 -5.51 -8.58 9.36
C MET A 9 -6.31 -9.12 10.57
N CYS A 10 -6.87 -8.24 11.36
CA CYS A 10 -7.68 -8.56 12.53
C CYS A 10 -9.05 -9.15 12.17
N ASP A 11 -9.89 -9.42 13.17
CA ASP A 11 -11.27 -9.87 12.96
C ASP A 11 -12.01 -8.92 12.01
N PRO A 12 -12.61 -9.45 10.92
CA PRO A 12 -13.32 -8.65 9.93
C PRO A 12 -14.43 -7.74 10.48
N SER A 13 -15.06 -8.10 11.59
CA SER A 13 -16.10 -7.30 12.22
C SER A 13 -15.62 -6.00 12.87
N PHE A 14 -14.31 -5.85 13.09
CA PHE A 14 -13.73 -4.71 13.81
C PHE A 14 -13.44 -3.50 12.91
N TYR A 15 -13.28 -3.70 11.61
CA TYR A 15 -12.73 -2.68 10.70
C TYR A 15 -13.50 -1.36 10.68
N LEU A 16 -14.82 -1.36 10.77
CA LEU A 16 -15.60 -0.13 10.77
C LEU A 16 -15.34 0.71 12.02
N GLU A 17 -15.31 0.08 13.19
CA GLU A 17 -15.07 0.76 14.45
C GLU A 17 -13.60 1.19 14.57
N LEU A 18 -12.65 0.39 14.08
CA LEU A 18 -11.24 0.76 14.01
C LEU A 18 -11.00 1.97 13.08
N GLY A 19 -11.71 2.04 11.95
CA GLY A 19 -11.66 3.22 11.08
C GLY A 19 -12.13 4.50 11.78
N LYS A 20 -13.26 4.42 12.51
CA LYS A 20 -13.77 5.56 13.31
C LYS A 20 -12.78 5.94 14.43
N ALA A 21 -12.23 4.94 15.14
CA ALA A 21 -11.29 5.16 16.22
C ALA A 21 -9.99 5.80 15.70
N ALA A 22 -9.44 5.33 14.58
CA ALA A 22 -8.25 5.89 13.96
C ALA A 22 -8.47 7.36 13.54
N GLU A 23 -9.60 7.68 12.91
CA GLU A 23 -9.95 9.06 12.56
C GLU A 23 -10.07 9.95 13.81
N ALA A 24 -10.76 9.48 14.84
CA ALA A 24 -10.96 10.23 16.10
C ALA A 24 -9.64 10.46 16.84
N ALA A 25 -8.71 9.49 16.79
CA ALA A 25 -7.38 9.57 17.39
C ALA A 25 -6.39 10.44 16.61
N GLY A 26 -6.75 10.89 15.40
CA GLY A 26 -5.93 11.79 14.58
C GLY A 26 -4.92 11.09 13.68
N PHE A 27 -5.14 9.82 13.33
CA PHE A 27 -4.46 9.19 12.21
C PHE A 27 -4.91 9.81 10.89
N ASP A 28 -3.99 9.96 9.96
CA ASP A 28 -4.26 10.50 8.64
C ASP A 28 -4.76 9.44 7.67
N VAL A 29 -4.26 8.20 7.80
CA VAL A 29 -4.50 7.10 6.86
C VAL A 29 -4.80 5.80 7.60
N ILE A 30 -5.64 4.95 7.01
CA ILE A 30 -5.71 3.53 7.32
C ILE A 30 -5.27 2.73 6.10
N THR A 31 -4.36 1.77 6.27
CA THR A 31 -3.76 1.02 5.16
C THR A 31 -4.07 -0.47 5.24
N PHE A 32 -4.22 -1.11 4.08
CA PHE A 32 -4.65 -2.50 3.97
C PHE A 32 -3.63 -3.32 3.18
N PRO A 33 -3.19 -4.47 3.71
CA PRO A 33 -2.45 -5.45 2.95
C PRO A 33 -3.38 -6.16 1.97
N ASP A 34 -2.79 -6.85 1.01
CA ASP A 34 -3.52 -7.63 0.02
C ASP A 34 -2.94 -9.04 -0.12
N SER A 35 -3.81 -10.04 -0.14
CA SER A 35 -3.47 -11.41 -0.51
C SER A 35 -4.58 -11.99 -1.37
N ILE A 36 -4.20 -12.65 -2.49
CA ILE A 36 -5.17 -13.24 -3.43
C ILE A 36 -5.67 -14.58 -2.90
N CYS A 37 -4.74 -15.42 -2.44
CA CYS A 37 -5.04 -16.76 -1.94
C CYS A 37 -3.91 -17.26 -1.03
N TYR A 38 -4.20 -18.34 -0.30
CA TYR A 38 -3.20 -19.15 0.39
C TYR A 38 -3.18 -20.54 -0.25
N PRO A 39 -2.14 -20.90 -1.02
CA PRO A 39 -2.08 -22.19 -1.68
C PRO A 39 -1.70 -23.29 -0.66
N LYS A 40 -2.31 -24.48 -0.81
CA LYS A 40 -2.01 -25.62 0.07
C LYS A 40 -0.55 -26.05 -0.04
N GLU A 41 -0.03 -26.09 -1.28
CA GLU A 41 1.36 -26.44 -1.61
C GLU A 41 2.00 -25.27 -2.33
N CYS A 42 3.22 -24.90 -1.97
CA CYS A 42 3.91 -23.73 -2.49
C CYS A 42 5.42 -23.88 -2.29
N ASP A 43 6.17 -23.66 -3.36
CA ASP A 43 7.63 -23.60 -3.33
C ASP A 43 8.17 -22.17 -3.18
N SER A 44 7.29 -21.16 -3.25
CA SER A 44 7.67 -19.76 -3.10
C SER A 44 7.99 -19.44 -1.64
N THR A 45 9.04 -18.63 -1.43
CA THR A 45 9.45 -18.15 -0.11
C THR A 45 8.99 -16.71 0.11
N TYR A 46 8.67 -16.35 1.35
CA TYR A 46 8.32 -14.98 1.70
C TYR A 46 9.59 -14.14 1.88
N PRO A 47 9.73 -13.00 1.18
CA PRO A 47 10.99 -12.26 1.16
C PRO A 47 11.21 -11.32 2.35
N TYR A 48 10.26 -11.21 3.29
CA TYR A 48 10.28 -10.23 4.37
C TYR A 48 10.33 -10.86 5.77
N ASN A 49 10.55 -12.18 5.87
CA ASN A 49 10.91 -12.86 7.11
C ASN A 49 12.21 -13.66 6.92
N ASP A 50 12.91 -13.95 8.02
CA ASP A 50 14.26 -14.51 8.00
C ASP A 50 14.33 -15.94 7.46
N ASP A 51 13.30 -16.75 7.71
CA ASP A 51 13.24 -18.17 7.31
C ASP A 51 12.52 -18.42 5.99
N GLY A 52 11.94 -17.35 5.39
CA GLY A 52 11.16 -17.45 4.15
C GLY A 52 9.83 -18.19 4.30
N SER A 53 9.43 -18.52 5.53
CA SER A 53 8.18 -19.24 5.83
C SER A 53 6.95 -18.41 5.49
N ARG A 54 5.81 -19.06 5.31
CA ARG A 54 4.55 -18.44 4.94
C ARG A 54 3.37 -18.93 5.80
N GLU A 55 3.62 -19.86 6.70
CA GLU A 55 2.60 -20.52 7.53
C GLU A 55 1.83 -19.51 8.39
N PHE A 56 2.45 -18.38 8.72
CA PHE A 56 1.80 -17.27 9.41
C PHE A 56 0.62 -16.65 8.63
N LEU A 57 0.51 -16.92 7.31
CA LEU A 57 -0.60 -16.44 6.47
C LEU A 57 -1.78 -17.43 6.43
N ASP A 58 -1.61 -18.67 6.93
CA ASP A 58 -2.67 -19.68 6.88
C ASP A 58 -3.86 -19.28 7.75
N GLY A 59 -5.03 -19.23 7.16
CA GLY A 59 -6.27 -18.83 7.84
C GLY A 59 -6.38 -17.34 8.21
N VAL A 60 -5.39 -16.50 7.86
CA VAL A 60 -5.42 -15.07 8.15
C VAL A 60 -6.46 -14.36 7.26
N PRO A 61 -7.36 -13.52 7.85
CA PRO A 61 -8.46 -12.89 7.12
C PRO A 61 -7.98 -11.65 6.33
N PHE A 62 -7.38 -11.86 5.16
CA PHE A 62 -7.10 -10.77 4.22
C PHE A 62 -8.38 -10.34 3.53
N LEU A 63 -8.97 -9.25 3.96
CA LEU A 63 -10.11 -8.66 3.25
C LEU A 63 -9.64 -7.99 1.96
N GLU A 64 -10.44 -8.15 0.90
CA GLU A 64 -10.17 -7.49 -0.38
C GLU A 64 -10.32 -5.96 -0.22
N PRO A 65 -9.26 -5.16 -0.53
CA PRO A 65 -9.23 -3.73 -0.22
C PRO A 65 -10.35 -2.91 -0.87
N PHE A 66 -10.72 -3.20 -2.13
CA PHE A 66 -11.79 -2.48 -2.81
C PHE A 66 -13.19 -2.79 -2.26
N SER A 67 -13.32 -3.82 -1.42
CA SER A 67 -14.56 -4.17 -0.72
C SER A 67 -14.65 -3.50 0.65
N ILE A 68 -13.58 -3.50 1.43
CA ILE A 68 -13.60 -2.98 2.81
C ILE A 68 -13.44 -1.45 2.88
N ILE A 69 -12.60 -0.86 2.03
CA ILE A 69 -12.34 0.59 2.05
C ILE A 69 -13.64 1.40 1.85
N PRO A 70 -14.53 1.12 0.89
CA PRO A 70 -15.80 1.83 0.75
C PRO A 70 -16.68 1.80 2.00
N ALA A 71 -16.69 0.69 2.73
CA ALA A 71 -17.47 0.56 3.95
C ALA A 71 -16.95 1.48 5.06
N ILE A 72 -15.63 1.55 5.25
CA ILE A 72 -15.02 2.46 6.23
C ILE A 72 -15.16 3.91 5.77
N ALA A 73 -15.01 4.19 4.47
CA ALA A 73 -15.17 5.53 3.92
C ALA A 73 -16.58 6.11 4.13
N ALA A 74 -17.59 5.24 4.23
CA ALA A 74 -18.97 5.65 4.51
C ALA A 74 -19.22 6.10 5.95
N VAL A 75 -18.32 5.72 6.89
CA VAL A 75 -18.44 6.05 8.33
C VAL A 75 -17.32 6.99 8.83
N THR A 76 -16.48 7.50 7.91
CA THR A 76 -15.38 8.43 8.18
C THR A 76 -15.43 9.62 7.22
N GLU A 77 -14.93 10.78 7.65
CA GLU A 77 -15.00 12.01 6.86
C GLU A 77 -13.63 12.46 6.30
N LYS A 78 -12.57 12.29 7.08
CA LYS A 78 -11.23 12.81 6.79
C LYS A 78 -10.19 11.72 6.58
N LEU A 79 -10.38 10.56 7.22
CA LEU A 79 -9.44 9.44 7.13
C LEU A 79 -9.21 9.05 5.68
N GLU A 80 -7.95 9.03 5.28
CA GLU A 80 -7.54 8.57 3.95
C GLU A 80 -7.26 7.06 3.98
N PHE A 81 -7.15 6.47 2.81
CA PHE A 81 -7.03 5.03 2.62
C PHE A 81 -5.84 4.70 1.74
N SER A 82 -5.12 3.65 2.07
CA SER A 82 -4.02 3.14 1.24
C SER A 82 -4.05 1.63 1.15
N THR A 83 -3.40 1.09 0.14
CA THR A 83 -3.03 -0.34 0.09
C THR A 83 -1.53 -0.50 0.29
N SER A 84 -1.10 -1.46 1.12
CA SER A 84 0.33 -1.69 1.45
C SER A 84 0.73 -3.16 1.36
N VAL A 85 0.81 -3.77 0.19
CA VAL A 85 0.52 -3.22 -1.14
C VAL A 85 -0.41 -4.15 -1.91
N TYR A 86 -1.21 -3.61 -2.82
CA TYR A 86 -2.04 -4.39 -3.73
C TYR A 86 -1.17 -5.12 -4.78
N LYS A 87 -1.35 -6.42 -4.94
CA LYS A 87 -0.60 -7.23 -5.90
C LYS A 87 -1.12 -7.01 -7.32
N LEU A 88 -0.63 -5.96 -8.00
CA LEU A 88 -1.17 -5.53 -9.30
C LEU A 88 -0.85 -6.52 -10.42
N ALA A 89 0.40 -7.03 -10.50
CA ALA A 89 0.85 -7.81 -11.64
C ALA A 89 0.03 -9.08 -11.96
N PRO A 90 -0.53 -9.83 -10.99
CA PRO A 90 -1.40 -10.96 -11.28
C PRO A 90 -2.87 -10.59 -11.56
N ARG A 91 -3.19 -9.31 -11.78
CA ARG A 91 -4.57 -8.84 -11.98
C ARG A 91 -4.76 -8.15 -13.33
N GLN A 92 -6.01 -8.08 -13.78
CA GLN A 92 -6.38 -7.50 -15.07
C GLN A 92 -6.38 -5.95 -14.98
N ALA A 93 -5.63 -5.30 -15.89
CA ALA A 93 -5.35 -3.86 -15.84
C ALA A 93 -6.60 -2.96 -15.90
N VAL A 94 -7.48 -3.16 -16.89
CA VAL A 94 -8.67 -2.30 -17.10
C VAL A 94 -9.69 -2.47 -15.97
N THR A 95 -9.89 -3.72 -15.51
CA THR A 95 -10.77 -4.00 -14.37
C THR A 95 -10.24 -3.36 -13.09
N THR A 96 -8.93 -3.44 -12.85
CA THR A 96 -8.30 -2.76 -11.71
C THR A 96 -8.41 -1.25 -11.83
N ALA A 97 -8.20 -0.67 -13.01
CA ALA A 97 -8.41 0.76 -13.25
C ALA A 97 -9.86 1.19 -12.93
N LYS A 98 -10.84 0.35 -13.27
CA LYS A 98 -12.24 0.60 -12.93
C LYS A 98 -12.49 0.60 -11.42
N PHE A 99 -11.88 -0.33 -10.67
CA PHE A 99 -11.97 -0.34 -9.21
C PHE A 99 -11.33 0.91 -8.60
N VAL A 100 -10.12 1.25 -9.04
CA VAL A 100 -9.38 2.42 -8.55
C VAL A 100 -10.15 3.72 -8.81
N THR A 101 -10.68 3.93 -10.01
CA THR A 101 -11.48 5.13 -10.33
C THR A 101 -12.77 5.20 -9.51
N THR A 102 -13.47 4.08 -9.35
CA THR A 102 -14.68 4.00 -8.54
C THR A 102 -14.37 4.33 -7.08
N LEU A 103 -13.31 3.73 -6.52
CA LEU A 103 -12.91 3.97 -5.14
C LEU A 103 -12.46 5.42 -4.91
N GLY A 104 -11.71 6.00 -5.86
CA GLY A 104 -11.31 7.41 -5.82
C GLY A 104 -12.53 8.35 -5.72
N VAL A 105 -13.61 8.05 -6.44
CA VAL A 105 -14.88 8.80 -6.35
C VAL A 105 -15.60 8.55 -5.02
N MET A 106 -15.78 7.29 -4.62
CA MET A 106 -16.49 6.92 -3.39
C MET A 106 -15.82 7.46 -2.14
N THR A 107 -14.49 7.50 -2.12
CA THR A 107 -13.72 8.06 -1.01
C THR A 107 -13.55 9.57 -1.08
N LYS A 108 -14.10 10.26 -2.10
CA LYS A 108 -13.91 11.70 -2.32
C LYS A 108 -12.42 12.08 -2.43
N ASN A 109 -11.65 11.34 -3.22
CA ASN A 109 -10.20 11.45 -3.43
C ASN A 109 -9.34 11.20 -2.18
N ARG A 110 -9.81 10.40 -1.23
CA ARG A 110 -9.08 10.00 -0.02
C ARG A 110 -8.37 8.63 -0.19
N PHE A 111 -8.06 8.22 -1.40
CA PHE A 111 -7.44 6.93 -1.69
C PHE A 111 -6.07 7.08 -2.33
N HIS A 112 -5.09 6.32 -1.85
CA HIS A 112 -3.73 6.18 -2.36
C HIS A 112 -3.51 4.72 -2.75
N PHE A 113 -3.10 4.48 -3.98
CA PHE A 113 -2.98 3.13 -4.50
C PHE A 113 -1.55 2.61 -4.39
N GLY A 114 -1.24 1.95 -3.28
CA GLY A 114 0.03 1.24 -3.09
C GLY A 114 0.03 -0.10 -3.79
N ILE A 115 1.00 -0.34 -4.67
CA ILE A 115 1.06 -1.52 -5.55
C ILE A 115 2.39 -2.25 -5.48
N GLY A 116 2.34 -3.55 -5.73
CA GLY A 116 3.51 -4.42 -5.83
C GLY A 116 3.37 -5.51 -6.90
N VAL A 117 4.49 -6.18 -7.19
CA VAL A 117 4.54 -7.22 -8.24
C VAL A 117 3.96 -8.55 -7.79
N SER A 118 3.87 -8.82 -6.53
CA SER A 118 3.72 -10.11 -5.83
C SER A 118 5.00 -10.96 -5.83
N PRO A 119 5.40 -11.52 -4.68
CA PRO A 119 6.47 -12.49 -4.56
C PRO A 119 6.02 -13.93 -4.89
N TRP A 120 4.70 -14.18 -4.99
CA TRP A 120 4.11 -15.52 -5.07
C TRP A 120 3.86 -15.94 -6.51
N TYR A 121 4.49 -17.06 -6.94
CA TYR A 121 4.21 -17.67 -8.23
C TYR A 121 2.75 -18.17 -8.32
N GLU A 122 2.23 -18.64 -7.22
CA GLU A 122 0.89 -19.22 -7.09
C GLU A 122 -0.23 -18.19 -7.31
N ASP A 123 0.01 -16.92 -7.01
CA ASP A 123 -0.93 -15.85 -7.35
C ASP A 123 -1.17 -15.78 -8.86
N PHE A 124 -0.11 -15.98 -9.65
CA PHE A 124 -0.19 -15.95 -11.11
C PHE A 124 -0.86 -17.20 -11.68
N LEU A 125 -0.57 -18.38 -11.11
CA LEU A 125 -1.28 -19.61 -11.49
C LEU A 125 -2.78 -19.50 -11.23
N ALA A 126 -3.17 -19.02 -10.04
CA ALA A 126 -4.57 -18.92 -9.63
C ALA A 126 -5.35 -17.90 -10.46
N THR A 127 -4.70 -16.87 -10.98
CA THR A 127 -5.33 -15.82 -11.79
C THR A 127 -5.20 -16.03 -13.29
N GLY A 128 -4.47 -17.08 -13.74
CA GLY A 128 -4.22 -17.37 -15.15
C GLY A 128 -3.23 -16.42 -15.83
N GLU A 129 -2.44 -15.69 -15.04
CA GLU A 129 -1.47 -14.72 -15.52
C GLU A 129 -0.05 -15.33 -15.62
N ARG A 130 0.79 -14.76 -16.48
CA ARG A 130 2.16 -15.23 -16.66
C ARG A 130 3.07 -14.69 -15.55
N TRP A 131 3.88 -15.55 -14.97
CA TRP A 131 4.93 -15.17 -14.02
C TRP A 131 6.08 -14.41 -14.67
N GLU A 132 6.50 -14.86 -15.86
CA GLU A 132 7.62 -14.29 -16.58
C GLU A 132 7.35 -12.85 -16.97
N LYS A 133 8.38 -12.02 -16.85
CA LYS A 133 8.31 -10.57 -17.17
C LYS A 133 7.22 -9.82 -16.39
N ARG A 134 6.72 -10.36 -15.26
CA ARG A 134 5.65 -9.73 -14.46
C ARG A 134 5.92 -8.28 -14.07
N GLY A 135 7.20 -7.91 -13.85
CA GLY A 135 7.58 -6.52 -13.59
C GLY A 135 7.36 -5.60 -14.80
N LYS A 136 7.68 -6.04 -16.02
CA LYS A 136 7.42 -5.29 -17.24
C LYS A 136 5.92 -5.17 -17.53
N ARG A 137 5.17 -6.26 -17.30
CA ARG A 137 3.71 -6.22 -17.40
C ARG A 137 3.12 -5.22 -16.42
N MET A 138 3.62 -5.17 -15.17
CA MET A 138 3.18 -4.16 -14.20
C MET A 138 3.52 -2.73 -14.65
N ASP A 139 4.65 -2.51 -15.33
CA ASP A 139 4.96 -1.19 -15.91
C ASP A 139 3.88 -0.75 -16.90
N GLU A 140 3.45 -1.63 -17.83
CA GLU A 140 2.34 -1.34 -18.76
C GLU A 140 1.00 -1.15 -18.02
N GLN A 141 0.74 -1.94 -16.96
CA GLN A 141 -0.47 -1.75 -16.14
C GLN A 141 -0.51 -0.38 -15.46
N ILE A 142 0.63 0.13 -14.99
CA ILE A 142 0.72 1.48 -14.41
C ILE A 142 0.39 2.55 -15.46
N ASP A 143 0.93 2.42 -16.67
CA ASP A 143 0.63 3.34 -17.78
C ASP A 143 -0.87 3.33 -18.13
N ILE A 144 -1.46 2.13 -18.19
CA ILE A 144 -2.91 1.96 -18.46
C ILE A 144 -3.75 2.57 -17.33
N LEU A 145 -3.39 2.33 -16.07
CA LEU A 145 -4.07 2.92 -14.91
C LEU A 145 -4.03 4.46 -14.99
N LYS A 146 -2.85 5.03 -15.19
CA LYS A 146 -2.68 6.49 -15.30
C LYS A 146 -3.47 7.08 -16.46
N GLY A 147 -3.47 6.41 -17.62
CA GLY A 147 -4.22 6.84 -18.79
C GLY A 147 -5.74 6.82 -18.59
N LEU A 148 -6.26 5.81 -17.87
CA LEU A 148 -7.70 5.64 -17.66
C LEU A 148 -8.27 6.41 -16.47
N MET A 149 -7.45 6.80 -15.48
CA MET A 149 -7.92 7.49 -14.28
C MET A 149 -8.41 8.92 -14.51
N ASN A 150 -8.06 9.56 -15.63
CA ASN A 150 -8.44 10.94 -15.92
C ASN A 150 -9.86 11.10 -16.51
N GLY A 151 -10.53 9.97 -16.84
CA GLY A 151 -11.88 9.96 -17.40
C GLY A 151 -11.95 10.36 -18.88
N GLU A 152 -10.83 10.54 -19.56
CA GLU A 152 -10.74 10.81 -20.98
C GLU A 152 -10.63 9.52 -21.80
N TYR A 153 -10.82 9.60 -23.12
CA TYR A 153 -10.57 8.47 -24.02
C TYR A 153 -9.08 8.15 -24.04
N PHE A 154 -8.77 6.87 -23.87
CA PHE A 154 -7.41 6.35 -23.81
C PHE A 154 -7.33 5.02 -24.55
N SER A 155 -6.26 4.81 -25.32
CA SER A 155 -5.89 3.53 -25.91
C SER A 155 -4.45 3.19 -25.52
N TYR A 156 -4.11 1.92 -25.50
CA TYR A 156 -2.77 1.46 -25.18
C TYR A 156 -2.33 0.31 -26.08
N LYS A 157 -1.09 0.35 -26.55
CA LYS A 157 -0.47 -0.76 -27.28
C LYS A 157 0.94 -1.00 -26.78
N GLY A 158 1.15 -2.14 -26.12
CA GLY A 158 2.42 -2.58 -25.54
C GLY A 158 2.78 -4.02 -25.90
N GLU A 159 3.69 -4.60 -25.12
CA GLU A 159 4.08 -6.01 -25.26
C GLU A 159 3.00 -6.96 -24.71
N PHE A 160 2.30 -6.54 -23.62
CA PHE A 160 1.35 -7.37 -22.88
C PHE A 160 -0.09 -6.98 -23.11
N TYR A 161 -0.35 -5.73 -23.47
CA TYR A 161 -1.70 -5.17 -23.61
C TYR A 161 -1.90 -4.50 -24.95
N ASP A 162 -3.05 -4.76 -25.57
CA ASP A 162 -3.57 -4.02 -26.74
C ASP A 162 -5.02 -3.62 -26.38
N ILE A 163 -5.21 -2.35 -25.99
CA ILE A 163 -6.49 -1.83 -25.47
C ILE A 163 -7.03 -0.83 -26.47
N PRO A 164 -8.26 -1.04 -27.00
CA PRO A 164 -8.89 -0.10 -27.89
C PRO A 164 -9.20 1.21 -27.18
N GLU A 165 -9.49 2.25 -27.94
CA GLU A 165 -9.86 3.54 -27.39
C GLU A 165 -11.15 3.44 -26.55
N LEU A 166 -11.03 3.67 -25.24
CA LEU A 166 -12.11 3.62 -24.28
C LEU A 166 -11.90 4.61 -23.14
N LYS A 167 -12.94 4.90 -22.36
CA LYS A 167 -12.83 5.70 -21.14
C LYS A 167 -13.58 5.05 -19.99
N LEU A 168 -13.18 5.35 -18.76
CA LEU A 168 -13.87 4.92 -17.54
C LEU A 168 -14.74 6.04 -16.98
N CYS A 169 -15.95 5.67 -16.54
CA CYS A 169 -16.88 6.55 -15.84
C CYS A 169 -17.43 5.80 -14.61
N PRO A 170 -17.49 6.46 -13.42
CA PRO A 170 -16.99 7.80 -13.14
C PRO A 170 -15.46 7.85 -13.06
N ALA A 171 -14.90 9.07 -13.13
CA ALA A 171 -13.49 9.33 -12.83
C ALA A 171 -13.37 10.22 -11.58
N PRO A 172 -12.33 10.04 -10.75
CA PRO A 172 -12.07 10.91 -9.60
C PRO A 172 -11.71 12.33 -10.06
N THR A 173 -11.94 13.32 -9.22
CA THR A 173 -11.65 14.73 -9.55
C THR A 173 -10.17 15.09 -9.42
N LYS A 174 -9.38 14.20 -8.82
CA LYS A 174 -7.92 14.28 -8.72
C LYS A 174 -7.33 12.92 -9.08
N PRO A 175 -6.16 12.84 -9.71
CA PRO A 175 -5.47 11.57 -9.91
C PRO A 175 -5.30 10.82 -8.59
N VAL A 176 -5.53 9.51 -8.60
CA VAL A 176 -5.21 8.65 -7.44
C VAL A 176 -3.70 8.44 -7.41
N PRO A 177 -2.99 8.83 -6.34
CA PRO A 177 -1.55 8.61 -6.25
C PRO A 177 -1.20 7.11 -6.31
N ILE A 178 -0.19 6.76 -7.11
CA ILE A 178 0.31 5.38 -7.23
C ILE A 178 1.63 5.27 -6.49
N LEU A 179 1.65 4.46 -5.42
CA LEU A 179 2.82 4.22 -4.59
C LEU A 179 3.39 2.84 -4.89
N ILE A 180 4.70 2.73 -5.00
CA ILE A 180 5.35 1.48 -5.37
C ILE A 180 5.97 0.83 -4.15
N GLY A 181 5.57 -0.42 -3.84
CA GLY A 181 6.18 -1.21 -2.78
C GLY A 181 7.34 -2.08 -3.26
N GLY A 182 8.22 -2.41 -2.31
CA GLY A 182 9.30 -3.35 -2.48
C GLY A 182 10.70 -2.74 -2.39
N HIS A 183 11.68 -3.59 -2.04
CA HIS A 183 13.07 -3.21 -1.73
C HIS A 183 14.06 -3.56 -2.84
N SER A 184 13.64 -4.31 -3.87
CA SER A 184 14.54 -4.64 -4.98
C SER A 184 14.92 -3.38 -5.77
N LYS A 185 16.14 -3.36 -6.33
CA LYS A 185 16.60 -2.26 -7.18
C LYS A 185 15.62 -1.92 -8.31
N LEU A 186 14.91 -2.92 -8.86
CA LEU A 186 13.90 -2.71 -9.90
C LEU A 186 12.64 -2.03 -9.34
N ALA A 187 12.24 -2.35 -8.10
CA ALA A 187 11.13 -1.67 -7.44
C ALA A 187 11.47 -0.21 -7.12
N LEU A 188 12.69 0.07 -6.60
CA LEU A 188 13.15 1.43 -6.32
C LEU A 188 13.22 2.27 -7.60
N LYS A 189 13.76 1.71 -8.69
CA LYS A 189 13.78 2.39 -10.00
C LYS A 189 12.37 2.67 -10.53
N ARG A 190 11.43 1.76 -10.33
CA ARG A 190 10.02 1.94 -10.70
C ARG A 190 9.39 3.05 -9.88
N ALA A 191 9.57 3.05 -8.55
CA ALA A 191 9.11 4.10 -7.67
C ALA A 191 9.62 5.48 -8.13
N ALA A 192 10.91 5.58 -8.41
CA ALA A 192 11.54 6.81 -8.87
C ALA A 192 11.04 7.29 -10.24
N ARG A 193 10.80 6.36 -11.19
CA ARG A 193 10.47 6.70 -12.58
C ARG A 193 9.00 7.03 -12.79
N VAL A 194 8.10 6.26 -12.20
CA VAL A 194 6.66 6.32 -12.49
C VAL A 194 5.77 6.38 -11.25
N GLY A 195 6.30 6.20 -10.04
CA GLY A 195 5.53 6.29 -8.80
C GLY A 195 5.31 7.74 -8.36
N ASP A 196 4.23 7.96 -7.63
CA ASP A 196 3.98 9.17 -6.85
C ASP A 196 4.55 9.03 -5.43
N GLY A 197 5.17 7.87 -5.14
CA GLY A 197 5.85 7.56 -3.89
C GLY A 197 6.31 6.11 -3.80
N TRP A 198 6.87 5.79 -2.62
CA TRP A 198 7.38 4.47 -2.28
C TRP A 198 6.86 4.02 -0.91
N ILE A 199 6.59 2.72 -0.75
CA ILE A 199 6.18 2.08 0.49
C ILE A 199 7.21 1.04 0.90
N SER A 200 7.74 1.16 2.12
CA SER A 200 8.63 0.15 2.70
C SER A 200 7.88 -0.96 3.42
N ALA A 201 8.58 -2.07 3.69
CA ALA A 201 8.24 -3.04 4.71
C ALA A 201 9.36 -3.03 5.75
N GLY A 202 9.05 -3.20 7.01
CA GLY A 202 9.90 -3.27 8.20
C GLY A 202 11.39 -2.89 8.04
N LEU A 203 11.75 -1.65 8.31
CA LEU A 203 13.12 -1.14 8.16
C LEU A 203 13.63 -0.49 9.44
N ASN A 204 14.95 -0.60 9.70
CA ASN A 204 15.63 0.26 10.65
C ASN A 204 15.97 1.64 10.03
N ILE A 205 16.54 2.54 10.83
CA ILE A 205 16.85 3.92 10.42
C ILE A 205 17.89 3.95 9.30
N GLU A 206 18.94 3.14 9.38
CA GLU A 206 20.04 3.08 8.42
C GLU A 206 19.57 2.56 7.06
N GLU A 207 18.75 1.52 7.09
CA GLU A 207 18.12 0.96 5.88
C GLU A 207 17.16 1.97 5.24
N THR A 208 16.33 2.64 6.05
CA THR A 208 15.42 3.68 5.60
C THR A 208 16.18 4.78 4.86
N LYS A 209 17.26 5.28 5.47
CA LYS A 209 18.12 6.27 4.84
C LYS A 209 18.67 5.77 3.50
N SER A 210 19.24 4.56 3.50
CA SER A 210 19.82 3.96 2.30
C SER A 210 18.82 3.84 1.15
N TYR A 211 17.58 3.44 1.42
CA TYR A 211 16.57 3.32 0.38
C TYR A 211 16.06 4.68 -0.11
N ILE A 212 15.86 5.65 0.77
CA ILE A 212 15.46 7.01 0.38
C ILE A 212 16.54 7.64 -0.50
N ASP A 213 17.82 7.53 -0.11
CA ASP A 213 18.95 8.04 -0.89
C ASP A 213 18.99 7.40 -2.29
N GLN A 214 18.90 6.07 -2.39
CA GLN A 214 18.88 5.36 -3.67
C GLN A 214 17.69 5.78 -4.56
N ILE A 215 16.51 5.96 -3.99
CA ILE A 215 15.33 6.41 -4.75
C ILE A 215 15.58 7.83 -5.27
N ASN A 216 16.13 8.73 -4.46
CA ASN A 216 16.42 10.10 -4.87
C ASN A 216 17.51 10.17 -5.94
N ASP A 217 18.53 9.30 -5.87
CA ASP A 217 19.54 9.16 -6.94
C ASP A 217 18.86 8.74 -8.26
N PHE A 218 17.97 7.73 -8.22
CA PHE A 218 17.21 7.33 -9.42
C PHE A 218 16.23 8.42 -9.89
N ARG A 219 15.60 9.15 -8.98
CA ARG A 219 14.75 10.30 -9.35
C ARG A 219 15.55 11.38 -10.04
N SER A 220 16.79 11.62 -9.60
CA SER A 220 17.71 12.53 -10.31
C SER A 220 18.05 12.02 -11.71
N GLU A 221 18.38 10.71 -11.84
CA GLU A 221 18.66 10.10 -13.14
C GLU A 221 17.47 10.20 -14.12
N PHE A 222 16.23 10.06 -13.62
CA PHE A 222 15.00 10.09 -14.42
C PHE A 222 14.39 11.49 -14.57
N GLY A 223 14.94 12.53 -13.91
CA GLY A 223 14.41 13.89 -13.97
C GLY A 223 13.06 14.06 -13.26
N THR A 224 12.83 13.28 -12.20
CA THR A 224 11.57 13.28 -11.43
C THR A 224 11.72 13.86 -10.00
N LEU A 225 12.84 14.51 -9.67
CA LEU A 225 13.04 15.12 -8.35
C LEU A 225 12.01 16.20 -8.03
N ASP A 226 11.58 16.96 -9.06
CA ASP A 226 10.61 18.04 -8.91
C ASP A 226 9.15 17.55 -8.84
N HIS A 227 8.93 16.22 -8.79
CA HIS A 227 7.58 15.68 -8.63
C HIS A 227 6.96 16.19 -7.32
N PRO A 228 5.87 16.97 -7.40
CA PRO A 228 5.26 17.55 -6.20
C PRO A 228 4.65 16.46 -5.32
N ASN A 229 4.81 16.61 -4.01
CA ASN A 229 4.20 15.71 -3.02
C ASN A 229 4.60 14.23 -3.15
N TYR A 230 5.85 13.95 -3.57
CA TYR A 230 6.36 12.58 -3.60
C TYR A 230 6.36 11.98 -2.18
N GLN A 231 5.78 10.79 -2.03
CA GLN A 231 5.55 10.18 -0.73
C GLN A 231 6.61 9.11 -0.41
N PHE A 232 7.17 9.17 0.80
CA PHE A 232 7.96 8.09 1.39
C PHE A 232 7.20 7.54 2.60
N GLN A 233 6.51 6.40 2.42
CA GLN A 233 5.77 5.71 3.48
C GLN A 233 6.67 4.64 4.08
N VAL A 234 6.98 4.77 5.37
CA VAL A 234 7.97 3.93 6.06
C VAL A 234 7.31 3.14 7.19
N MET A 235 7.58 1.84 7.21
CA MET A 235 7.25 0.96 8.33
C MET A 235 8.55 0.55 9.04
N GLY A 236 8.62 0.71 10.36
CA GLY A 236 9.79 0.34 11.14
C GLY A 236 9.70 0.74 12.60
N GLU A 237 10.62 0.24 13.43
CA GLU A 237 10.61 0.45 14.89
C GLU A 237 10.68 1.93 15.30
N ALA A 238 11.36 2.75 14.51
CA ALA A 238 11.46 4.19 14.79
C ALA A 238 10.10 4.92 14.76
N ALA A 239 9.08 4.34 14.13
CA ALA A 239 7.73 4.91 14.07
C ALA A 239 7.01 4.96 15.43
N TYR A 240 7.53 4.29 16.47
CA TYR A 240 6.83 4.15 17.77
C TYR A 240 7.29 5.12 18.85
N THR A 241 8.16 6.08 18.53
CA THR A 241 8.62 7.10 19.48
C THR A 241 8.69 8.48 18.82
N PRO A 242 8.42 9.59 19.55
CA PRO A 242 8.55 10.95 19.01
C PRO A 242 9.95 11.25 18.46
N GLU A 243 11.00 10.76 19.12
CA GLU A 243 12.39 10.93 18.68
C GLU A 243 12.65 10.17 17.37
N GLY A 244 12.06 8.99 17.22
CA GLY A 244 12.15 8.20 15.98
C GLY A 244 11.40 8.86 14.84
N ILE A 245 10.20 9.40 15.09
CA ILE A 245 9.44 10.18 14.11
C ILE A 245 10.26 11.35 13.58
N LYS A 246 10.90 12.12 14.49
CA LYS A 246 11.74 13.24 14.10
C LYS A 246 12.91 12.81 13.22
N LYS A 247 13.57 11.69 13.55
CA LYS A 247 14.65 11.15 12.72
C LYS A 247 14.17 10.73 11.34
N LEU A 248 13.00 10.08 11.24
CA LEU A 248 12.42 9.69 9.96
C LEU A 248 12.07 10.93 9.11
N GLU A 249 11.54 12.00 9.71
CA GLU A 249 11.28 13.27 9.01
C GLU A 249 12.59 13.90 8.47
N GLU A 250 13.64 13.91 9.28
CA GLU A 250 14.96 14.42 8.88
C GLU A 250 15.56 13.63 7.70
N LEU A 251 15.21 12.34 7.55
CA LEU A 251 15.57 11.51 6.39
C LEU A 251 14.68 11.73 5.16
N GLY A 252 13.59 12.48 5.29
CA GLY A 252 12.65 12.76 4.21
C GLY A 252 11.44 11.82 4.15
N ALA A 253 11.22 10.96 5.16
CA ALA A 253 9.97 10.21 5.27
C ALA A 253 8.79 11.19 5.43
N THR A 254 7.69 10.91 4.72
CA THR A 254 6.49 11.76 4.72
C THR A 254 5.35 11.14 5.51
N GLU A 255 5.37 9.82 5.67
CA GLU A 255 4.35 9.06 6.37
C GLU A 255 4.97 7.84 7.06
N VAL A 256 4.51 7.53 8.26
CA VAL A 256 4.85 6.29 8.96
C VAL A 256 3.65 5.36 9.02
N ILE A 257 3.89 4.07 8.81
CA ILE A 257 2.90 3.00 8.94
C ILE A 257 3.16 2.28 10.25
N VAL A 258 2.16 2.19 11.11
CA VAL A 258 2.24 1.49 12.39
C VAL A 258 1.23 0.37 12.49
N ALA A 259 1.67 -0.76 13.06
CA ALA A 259 0.89 -1.95 13.34
C ALA A 259 1.21 -2.42 14.75
N PHE A 260 0.20 -2.66 15.58
CA PHE A 260 0.39 -3.04 16.98
C PHE A 260 0.50 -4.57 17.19
N ARG A 261 0.59 -5.32 16.10
CA ARG A 261 0.85 -6.77 16.11
C ARG A 261 1.87 -7.09 15.03
N ASN A 262 2.86 -7.90 15.40
CA ASN A 262 3.74 -8.53 14.43
C ASN A 262 3.04 -9.74 13.81
N ALA A 263 2.51 -9.58 12.60
CA ALA A 263 1.80 -10.66 11.89
C ALA A 263 2.71 -11.85 11.54
N TYR A 264 4.04 -11.65 11.48
CA TYR A 264 4.99 -12.72 11.16
C TYR A 264 5.24 -13.71 12.30
N GLU A 265 4.87 -13.36 13.53
CA GLU A 265 4.98 -14.28 14.67
C GLU A 265 3.98 -15.44 14.60
N GLY A 266 3.00 -15.36 13.69
CA GLY A 266 2.00 -16.40 13.50
C GLY A 266 0.95 -16.47 14.63
N GLY A 267 0.10 -17.48 14.56
CA GLY A 267 -0.97 -17.71 15.54
C GLY A 267 -2.21 -16.82 15.32
N PRO A 268 -3.31 -17.13 16.03
CA PRO A 268 -4.54 -16.35 15.95
C PRO A 268 -4.35 -14.96 16.52
N ASP A 269 -5.08 -13.99 15.97
CA ASP A 269 -5.19 -12.66 16.58
C ASP A 269 -6.23 -12.71 17.71
N GLU A 270 -5.77 -12.71 18.94
CA GLU A 270 -6.62 -12.76 20.14
C GLU A 270 -7.00 -11.38 20.67
N ARG A 271 -6.59 -10.29 19.99
CA ARG A 271 -6.92 -8.94 20.42
C ARG A 271 -8.43 -8.71 20.32
N THR A 272 -8.98 -8.03 21.31
CA THR A 272 -10.36 -7.55 21.29
C THR A 272 -10.44 -6.19 20.60
N LEU A 273 -11.64 -5.82 20.14
CA LEU A 273 -11.86 -4.49 19.58
C LEU A 273 -11.47 -3.36 20.54
N ASP A 274 -11.88 -3.46 21.81
CA ASP A 274 -11.54 -2.47 22.84
C ASP A 274 -10.02 -2.38 23.08
N GLY A 275 -9.31 -3.51 23.04
CA GLY A 275 -7.85 -3.55 23.15
C GLY A 275 -7.17 -2.84 21.98
N MET A 276 -7.63 -3.09 20.75
CA MET A 276 -7.08 -2.41 19.55
C MET A 276 -7.39 -0.90 19.57
N ILE A 277 -8.58 -0.49 20.03
CA ILE A 277 -8.90 0.93 20.20
C ILE A 277 -8.01 1.58 21.28
N ALA A 278 -7.71 0.85 22.36
CA ALA A 278 -6.79 1.34 23.39
C ALA A 278 -5.36 1.55 22.83
N GLU A 279 -4.86 0.64 21.97
CA GLU A 279 -3.57 0.78 21.26
C GLU A 279 -3.55 2.04 20.37
N ILE A 280 -4.62 2.26 19.61
CA ILE A 280 -4.80 3.46 18.75
C ILE A 280 -4.72 4.74 19.58
N ASN A 281 -5.46 4.80 20.69
CA ASN A 281 -5.49 5.98 21.58
C ASN A 281 -4.14 6.19 22.29
N TRP A 282 -3.51 5.13 22.77
CA TRP A 282 -2.17 5.21 23.34
C TRP A 282 -1.17 5.82 22.36
N TYR A 283 -1.16 5.34 21.12
CA TYR A 283 -0.24 5.86 20.11
C TYR A 283 -0.52 7.32 19.78
N ALA A 284 -1.79 7.73 19.74
CA ALA A 284 -2.16 9.12 19.53
C ALA A 284 -1.64 10.03 20.65
N GLU A 285 -1.78 9.61 21.91
CA GLU A 285 -1.34 10.40 23.07
C GLU A 285 0.19 10.43 23.18
N GLU A 286 0.86 9.28 23.02
CA GLU A 286 2.28 9.14 23.28
C GLU A 286 3.17 9.53 22.10
N VAL A 287 2.67 9.40 20.87
CA VAL A 287 3.48 9.64 19.66
C VAL A 287 2.90 10.78 18.83
N ILE A 288 1.66 10.68 18.32
CA ILE A 288 1.12 11.68 17.37
C ILE A 288 1.12 13.09 18.00
N ASN A 289 0.56 13.23 19.20
CA ASN A 289 0.44 14.54 19.87
C ASN A 289 1.79 15.10 20.32
N LYS A 290 2.78 14.25 20.59
CA LYS A 290 4.12 14.68 21.01
C LYS A 290 5.06 14.94 19.82
N SER A 291 4.67 14.53 18.60
CA SER A 291 5.43 14.74 17.36
C SER A 291 4.93 15.96 16.55
N LYS A 292 3.83 16.57 16.96
CA LYS A 292 3.28 17.80 16.39
C LYS A 292 3.83 19.00 17.15
#